data_2778bcd33c27dc2798c0243324d4ea73
#
_entry.id   2778bcd33c27dc2798c0243324d4ea73
#
_cell.length_a   1.000
_cell.length_b   1.000
_cell.length_c   1.000
_cell.angle_alpha   90.00
_cell.angle_beta   90.00
_cell.angle_gamma   90.00
#
_symmetry.space_group_name_H-M   'P 1'
#
loop_
_entity.id
_entity.type
_entity.pdbx_description
1 polymer ?
#
loop_
_entity_poly.entity_id
_entity_poly.type
_entity_poly.pdbx_seq_one_letter_code
_entity_poly.pdbx_strand_id
1 'polypeptide(L)'
;MKVLVADDDRIAATVLSQTLRQWEFDVTVVSDGAEALRHLLALGPSTPALAILDWMMPNLEGADVCRRVRLEMPLANMYLMLLTSLESRGHIIAGLDSGADDYLVKPFDPDELRARINVGLRVIALQERLAERVTELQEALANVKVLHGLLPICSYCKRIRGDDQYWTQVESYISERSDAQFSHGICPPCADVLEKEIEAHKNSRSRNH
;
A
#
# COMPACT_ATOMS: atom_id res chain seq x y z
N MET A 1 4.15 18.44 -9.49
CA MET A 1 3.26 18.24 -8.32
C MET A 1 1.99 19.06 -8.53
N LYS A 2 0.81 18.43 -8.35
CA LYS A 2 -0.48 19.12 -8.48
C LYS A 2 -0.81 19.85 -7.19
N VAL A 3 -1.23 21.11 -7.30
CA VAL A 3 -1.67 21.95 -6.18
C VAL A 3 -3.05 22.50 -6.48
N LEU A 4 -4.01 22.27 -5.60
CA LEU A 4 -5.31 22.90 -5.64
C LEU A 4 -5.32 24.12 -4.72
N VAL A 5 -5.74 25.25 -5.21
CA VAL A 5 -6.02 26.47 -4.43
C VAL A 5 -7.53 26.71 -4.49
N ALA A 6 -8.15 26.77 -3.33
CA ALA A 6 -9.57 27.11 -3.20
C ALA A 6 -9.71 28.36 -2.31
N ASP A 7 -10.19 29.45 -2.89
CA ASP A 7 -10.37 30.73 -2.20
C ASP A 7 -11.41 31.54 -2.98
N ASP A 8 -12.42 32.08 -2.32
CA ASP A 8 -13.46 32.88 -2.96
C ASP A 8 -13.01 34.33 -3.23
N ASP A 9 -11.96 34.79 -2.54
CA ASP A 9 -11.30 36.04 -2.84
C ASP A 9 -10.37 35.88 -4.08
N ARG A 10 -10.81 36.37 -5.20
CA ARG A 10 -10.07 36.32 -6.48
C ARG A 10 -8.67 36.93 -6.40
N ILE A 11 -8.49 37.99 -5.59
CA ILE A 11 -7.18 38.65 -5.44
C ILE A 11 -6.25 37.74 -4.69
N ALA A 12 -6.68 37.22 -3.53
CA ALA A 12 -5.92 36.28 -2.72
C ALA A 12 -5.56 35.01 -3.52
N ALA A 13 -6.54 34.41 -4.19
CA ALA A 13 -6.34 33.24 -5.06
C ALA A 13 -5.32 33.49 -6.18
N THR A 14 -5.40 34.68 -6.80
CA THR A 14 -4.47 35.06 -7.89
C THR A 14 -3.04 35.20 -7.36
N VAL A 15 -2.84 35.95 -6.28
CA VAL A 15 -1.51 36.13 -5.67
C VAL A 15 -0.92 34.80 -5.25
N LEU A 16 -1.68 33.99 -4.55
CA LEU A 16 -1.25 32.67 -4.08
C LEU A 16 -0.89 31.76 -5.27
N SER A 17 -1.76 31.68 -6.28
CA SER A 17 -1.50 30.82 -7.44
C SER A 17 -0.29 31.27 -8.25
N GLN A 18 -0.05 32.57 -8.39
CA GLN A 18 1.15 33.10 -9.04
C GLN A 18 2.42 32.74 -8.28
N THR A 19 2.41 32.89 -6.96
CA THR A 19 3.53 32.51 -6.09
C THR A 19 3.85 31.02 -6.23
N LEU A 20 2.84 30.16 -6.19
CA LEU A 20 3.02 28.71 -6.34
C LEU A 20 3.55 28.32 -7.73
N ARG A 21 3.06 28.98 -8.80
CA ARG A 21 3.57 28.77 -10.17
C ARG A 21 5.02 29.23 -10.34
N GLN A 22 5.45 30.27 -9.65
CA GLN A 22 6.87 30.67 -9.61
C GLN A 22 7.75 29.59 -8.96
N TRP A 23 7.17 28.76 -8.08
CA TRP A 23 7.83 27.60 -7.47
C TRP A 23 7.63 26.31 -8.28
N GLU A 24 7.21 26.43 -9.54
CA GLU A 24 7.04 25.33 -10.50
C GLU A 24 5.97 24.30 -10.14
N PHE A 25 4.95 24.71 -9.39
CA PHE A 25 3.78 23.85 -9.12
C PHE A 25 2.75 23.96 -10.26
N ASP A 26 2.08 22.83 -10.52
CA ASP A 26 0.90 22.77 -11.42
C ASP A 26 -0.34 23.13 -10.61
N VAL A 27 -0.79 24.38 -10.76
CA VAL A 27 -1.81 24.99 -9.90
C VAL A 27 -3.16 25.07 -10.59
N THR A 28 -4.16 24.41 -10.00
CA THR A 28 -5.58 24.59 -10.31
C THR A 28 -6.20 25.52 -9.28
N VAL A 29 -7.04 26.45 -9.71
CA VAL A 29 -7.73 27.40 -8.83
C VAL A 29 -9.23 27.20 -8.94
N VAL A 30 -9.91 27.12 -7.82
CA VAL A 30 -11.38 27.06 -7.70
C VAL A 30 -11.86 28.11 -6.71
N SER A 31 -13.13 28.50 -6.78
CA SER A 31 -13.67 29.62 -5.99
C SER A 31 -14.68 29.21 -4.92
N ASP A 32 -14.95 27.92 -4.77
CA ASP A 32 -15.86 27.42 -3.74
C ASP A 32 -15.47 26.03 -3.24
N GLY A 33 -15.92 25.71 -2.02
CA GLY A 33 -15.57 24.44 -1.38
C GLY A 33 -16.22 23.20 -2.01
N ALA A 34 -17.37 23.32 -2.64
CA ALA A 34 -18.02 22.20 -3.31
C ALA A 34 -17.27 21.85 -4.61
N GLU A 35 -16.75 22.84 -5.32
CA GLU A 35 -15.88 22.65 -6.48
C GLU A 35 -14.54 22.03 -6.06
N ALA A 36 -13.96 22.52 -4.95
CA ALA A 36 -12.73 21.99 -4.39
C ALA A 36 -12.87 20.50 -4.04
N LEU A 37 -13.95 20.13 -3.36
CA LEU A 37 -14.21 18.73 -2.99
C LEU A 37 -14.35 17.85 -4.23
N ARG A 38 -15.13 18.25 -5.22
CA ARG A 38 -15.29 17.50 -6.48
C ARG A 38 -13.95 17.29 -7.18
N HIS A 39 -13.09 18.33 -7.21
CA HIS A 39 -11.78 18.24 -7.83
C HIS A 39 -10.87 17.27 -7.10
N LEU A 40 -10.82 17.33 -5.77
CA LEU A 40 -10.00 16.43 -4.96
C LEU A 40 -10.45 14.98 -5.08
N LEU A 41 -11.76 14.71 -5.02
CA LEU A 41 -12.30 13.36 -5.19
C LEU A 41 -12.02 12.78 -6.58
N ALA A 42 -12.04 13.62 -7.61
CA ALA A 42 -11.73 13.19 -8.98
C ALA A 42 -10.27 12.80 -9.21
N LEU A 43 -9.33 13.28 -8.38
CA LEU A 43 -7.92 12.84 -8.44
C LEU A 43 -7.72 11.40 -8.02
N GLY A 44 -8.60 10.90 -7.16
CA GLY A 44 -8.48 9.55 -6.59
C GLY A 44 -7.42 9.43 -5.48
N PRO A 45 -7.44 8.33 -4.71
CA PRO A 45 -6.63 8.20 -3.50
C PRO A 45 -5.13 8.06 -3.76
N SER A 46 -4.74 7.55 -4.92
CA SER A 46 -3.33 7.29 -5.26
C SER A 46 -2.62 8.47 -5.92
N THR A 47 -3.33 9.56 -6.23
CA THR A 47 -2.71 10.73 -6.85
C THR A 47 -2.19 11.68 -5.79
N PRO A 48 -0.87 11.90 -5.69
CA PRO A 48 -0.32 12.84 -4.74
C PRO A 48 -0.76 14.26 -5.07
N ALA A 49 -1.31 14.96 -4.09
CA ALA A 49 -1.80 16.31 -4.24
C ALA A 49 -1.61 17.16 -2.98
N LEU A 50 -1.38 18.45 -3.17
CA LEU A 50 -1.44 19.45 -2.12
C LEU A 50 -2.70 20.29 -2.33
N ALA A 51 -3.50 20.50 -1.30
CA ALA A 51 -4.63 21.42 -1.34
C ALA A 51 -4.44 22.54 -0.34
N ILE A 52 -4.60 23.78 -0.81
CA ILE A 52 -4.60 24.98 0.03
C ILE A 52 -6.02 25.55 -0.05
N LEU A 53 -6.74 25.47 1.05
CA LEU A 53 -8.17 25.74 1.11
C LEU A 53 -8.44 26.92 2.05
N ASP A 54 -9.13 27.95 1.58
CA ASP A 54 -9.64 28.95 2.48
C ASP A 54 -10.67 28.36 3.44
N TRP A 55 -10.67 28.84 4.68
CA TRP A 55 -11.63 28.37 5.69
C TRP A 55 -13.05 28.74 5.30
N MET A 56 -13.26 30.03 4.95
CA MET A 56 -14.57 30.58 4.66
C MET A 56 -14.81 30.64 3.15
N MET A 57 -15.55 29.68 2.64
CA MET A 57 -15.92 29.64 1.22
C MET A 57 -17.42 29.44 1.04
N PRO A 58 -18.01 29.91 -0.06
CA PRO A 58 -19.39 29.58 -0.43
C PRO A 58 -19.62 28.09 -0.57
N ASN A 59 -20.85 27.66 -0.35
CA ASN A 59 -21.35 26.29 -0.52
C ASN A 59 -20.79 25.27 0.48
N LEU A 60 -19.49 25.27 0.73
CA LEU A 60 -18.84 24.35 1.66
C LEU A 60 -17.60 24.99 2.26
N GLU A 61 -17.49 24.99 3.58
CA GLU A 61 -16.30 25.51 4.27
C GLU A 61 -15.07 24.60 4.05
N GLY A 62 -13.87 25.18 4.08
CA GLY A 62 -12.63 24.45 3.88
C GLY A 62 -12.42 23.32 4.88
N ALA A 63 -12.81 23.52 6.14
CA ALA A 63 -12.78 22.47 7.16
C ALA A 63 -13.72 21.30 6.82
N ASP A 64 -14.88 21.58 6.25
CA ASP A 64 -15.80 20.52 5.80
C ASP A 64 -15.31 19.79 4.56
N VAL A 65 -14.61 20.49 3.67
CA VAL A 65 -13.89 19.84 2.54
C VAL A 65 -12.87 18.84 3.07
N CYS A 66 -12.03 19.25 4.03
CA CYS A 66 -11.05 18.35 4.66
C CYS A 66 -11.73 17.12 5.24
N ARG A 67 -12.77 17.31 6.05
CA ARG A 67 -13.52 16.23 6.70
C ARG A 67 -14.08 15.24 5.69
N ARG A 68 -14.69 15.72 4.61
CA ARG A 68 -15.26 14.86 3.57
C ARG A 68 -14.19 14.11 2.79
N VAL A 69 -13.09 14.75 2.42
CA VAL A 69 -11.97 14.07 1.75
C VAL A 69 -11.45 12.92 2.62
N ARG A 70 -11.25 13.14 3.91
CA ARG A 70 -10.77 12.07 4.83
C ARG A 70 -11.79 10.96 5.04
N LEU A 71 -13.09 11.26 5.01
CA LEU A 71 -14.15 10.24 5.12
C LEU A 71 -14.31 9.42 3.85
N GLU A 72 -14.29 10.07 2.69
CA GLU A 72 -14.51 9.39 1.41
C GLU A 72 -13.24 8.72 0.87
N MET A 73 -12.06 9.26 1.21
CA MET A 73 -10.76 8.75 0.80
C MET A 73 -9.77 8.73 1.98
N PRO A 74 -9.95 7.84 2.97
CA PRO A 74 -9.14 7.85 4.21
C PRO A 74 -7.64 7.59 3.96
N LEU A 75 -7.29 6.94 2.86
CA LEU A 75 -5.90 6.63 2.46
C LEU A 75 -5.38 7.53 1.32
N ALA A 76 -6.06 8.66 1.06
CA ALA A 76 -5.61 9.57 0.01
C ALA A 76 -4.24 10.17 0.33
N ASN A 77 -3.34 10.12 -0.67
CA ASN A 77 -2.02 10.75 -0.58
C ASN A 77 -2.13 12.26 -0.84
N MET A 78 -2.83 12.94 0.06
CA MET A 78 -3.12 14.35 -0.05
C MET A 78 -2.74 15.10 1.22
N TYR A 79 -2.04 16.21 1.05
CA TYR A 79 -1.75 17.15 2.12
C TYR A 79 -2.74 18.32 2.04
N LEU A 80 -3.56 18.47 3.08
CA LEU A 80 -4.64 19.48 3.15
C LEU A 80 -4.22 20.60 4.10
N MET A 81 -4.07 21.81 3.59
CA MET A 81 -3.71 22.99 4.36
C MET A 81 -4.87 23.97 4.36
N LEU A 82 -5.27 24.45 5.54
CA LEU A 82 -6.29 25.48 5.67
C LEU A 82 -5.65 26.88 5.75
N LEU A 83 -6.19 27.83 4.98
CA LEU A 83 -5.93 29.26 5.16
C LEU A 83 -7.05 29.87 5.98
N THR A 84 -6.73 30.69 6.95
CA THR A 84 -7.73 31.30 7.82
C THR A 84 -7.35 32.72 8.22
N SER A 85 -8.34 33.60 8.31
CA SER A 85 -8.21 34.91 8.96
C SER A 85 -8.53 34.86 10.47
N LEU A 86 -8.88 33.67 11.00
CA LEU A 86 -9.33 33.47 12.38
C LEU A 86 -8.16 33.02 13.25
N GLU A 87 -7.66 33.89 14.10
CA GLU A 87 -6.51 33.63 14.99
C GLU A 87 -6.89 32.91 16.30
N SER A 88 -8.17 32.62 16.54
CA SER A 88 -8.56 32.02 17.81
C SER A 88 -8.10 30.55 17.91
N ARG A 89 -7.60 30.17 19.09
CA ARG A 89 -7.21 28.78 19.39
C ARG A 89 -8.29 27.75 19.07
N GLY A 90 -9.56 28.11 19.25
CA GLY A 90 -10.68 27.21 18.95
C GLY A 90 -10.79 26.85 17.47
N HIS A 91 -10.58 27.80 16.57
CA HIS A 91 -10.62 27.54 15.13
C HIS A 91 -9.43 26.72 14.67
N ILE A 92 -8.24 26.95 15.20
CA ILE A 92 -7.05 26.15 14.88
C ILE A 92 -7.29 24.67 15.22
N ILE A 93 -7.78 24.39 16.44
CA ILE A 93 -8.09 23.03 16.89
C ILE A 93 -9.17 22.40 15.99
N ALA A 94 -10.26 23.14 15.72
CA ALA A 94 -11.34 22.65 14.86
C ALA A 94 -10.88 22.35 13.43
N GLY A 95 -9.94 23.15 12.89
CA GLY A 95 -9.34 22.90 11.57
C GLY A 95 -8.54 21.61 11.53
N LEU A 96 -7.66 21.39 12.49
CA LEU A 96 -6.87 20.16 12.57
C LEU A 96 -7.76 18.93 12.84
N ASP A 97 -8.75 19.06 13.74
CA ASP A 97 -9.73 18.01 14.03
C ASP A 97 -10.62 17.66 12.81
N SER A 98 -10.74 18.59 11.85
CA SER A 98 -11.43 18.32 10.59
C SER A 98 -10.66 17.40 9.64
N GLY A 99 -9.40 17.10 9.93
CA GLY A 99 -8.52 16.28 9.10
C GLY A 99 -7.60 17.09 8.17
N ALA A 100 -7.47 18.40 8.39
CA ALA A 100 -6.39 19.19 7.79
C ALA A 100 -5.05 18.77 8.39
N ASP A 101 -4.00 18.76 7.57
CA ASP A 101 -2.64 18.42 8.01
C ASP A 101 -1.90 19.64 8.55
N ASP A 102 -2.30 20.85 8.12
CA ASP A 102 -1.71 22.09 8.57
C ASP A 102 -2.71 23.26 8.41
N TYR A 103 -2.38 24.38 9.01
CA TYR A 103 -3.10 25.63 8.82
C TYR A 103 -2.12 26.80 8.73
N LEU A 104 -2.55 27.89 8.09
CA LEU A 104 -1.79 29.13 7.96
C LEU A 104 -2.72 30.34 8.09
N VAL A 105 -2.32 31.30 8.91
CA VAL A 105 -3.13 32.52 9.17
C VAL A 105 -2.86 33.59 8.12
N LYS A 106 -3.92 34.21 7.63
CA LYS A 106 -3.86 35.37 6.72
C LYS A 106 -3.74 36.69 7.52
N PRO A 107 -2.91 37.65 7.14
CA PRO A 107 -1.94 37.58 6.06
C PRO A 107 -0.71 36.76 6.42
N PHE A 108 -0.18 35.99 5.48
CA PHE A 108 0.95 35.11 5.69
C PHE A 108 2.20 35.59 4.94
N ASP A 109 3.35 35.24 5.47
CA ASP A 109 4.64 35.44 4.82
C ASP A 109 4.87 34.35 3.75
N PRO A 110 5.32 34.71 2.52
CA PRO A 110 5.63 33.72 1.48
C PRO A 110 6.66 32.68 1.91
N ASP A 111 7.63 33.03 2.73
CA ASP A 111 8.65 32.11 3.23
C ASP A 111 8.05 31.12 4.25
N GLU A 112 7.10 31.56 5.09
CA GLU A 112 6.34 30.65 5.97
C GLU A 112 5.51 29.69 5.14
N LEU A 113 4.74 30.16 4.16
CA LEU A 113 3.98 29.31 3.25
C LEU A 113 4.88 28.26 2.59
N ARG A 114 6.02 28.67 2.06
CA ARG A 114 6.98 27.79 1.42
C ARG A 114 7.52 26.71 2.36
N ALA A 115 7.84 27.09 3.60
CA ALA A 115 8.32 26.16 4.61
C ALA A 115 7.28 25.08 4.92
N ARG A 116 6.00 25.46 5.08
CA ARG A 116 4.88 24.56 5.32
C ARG A 116 4.61 23.63 4.14
N ILE A 117 4.61 24.15 2.93
CA ILE A 117 4.50 23.35 1.70
C ILE A 117 5.62 22.31 1.64
N ASN A 118 6.85 22.67 1.97
CA ASN A 118 7.96 21.74 2.01
C ASN A 118 7.76 20.61 3.04
N VAL A 119 7.10 20.89 4.17
CA VAL A 119 6.67 19.85 5.12
C VAL A 119 5.67 18.91 4.45
N GLY A 120 4.64 19.47 3.81
CA GLY A 120 3.63 18.69 3.11
C GLY A 120 4.20 17.79 2.02
N LEU A 121 5.13 18.31 1.21
CA LEU A 121 5.82 17.52 0.18
C LEU A 121 6.60 16.34 0.77
N ARG A 122 7.23 16.53 1.92
CA ARG A 122 7.92 15.42 2.61
C ARG A 122 6.94 14.38 3.13
N VAL A 123 5.78 14.79 3.66
CA VAL A 123 4.72 13.87 4.11
C VAL A 123 4.21 13.04 2.95
N ILE A 124 3.86 13.68 1.84
CA ILE A 124 3.40 13.01 0.61
C ILE A 124 4.44 11.99 0.14
N ALA A 125 5.71 12.39 0.03
CA ALA A 125 6.78 11.50 -0.42
C ALA A 125 7.00 10.30 0.52
N LEU A 126 6.80 10.47 1.83
CA LEU A 126 6.87 9.37 2.80
C LEU A 126 5.69 8.41 2.67
N GLN A 127 4.49 8.92 2.43
CA GLN A 127 3.30 8.10 2.18
C GLN A 127 3.44 7.27 0.90
N GLU A 128 3.98 7.85 -0.19
CA GLU A 128 4.27 7.13 -1.43
C GLU A 128 5.24 5.97 -1.19
N ARG A 129 6.37 6.26 -0.53
CA ARG A 129 7.36 5.22 -0.22
C ARG A 129 6.79 4.11 0.66
N LEU A 130 5.93 4.47 1.62
CA LEU A 130 5.28 3.47 2.47
C LEU A 130 4.34 2.59 1.66
N ALA A 131 3.53 3.16 0.77
CA ALA A 131 2.63 2.41 -0.10
C ALA A 131 3.40 1.45 -1.02
N GLU A 132 4.52 1.92 -1.62
CA GLU A 132 5.41 1.08 -2.43
C GLU A 132 5.97 -0.10 -1.61
N ARG A 133 6.46 0.16 -0.39
CA ARG A 133 6.99 -0.91 0.48
C ARG A 133 5.93 -1.92 0.91
N VAL A 134 4.72 -1.46 1.18
CA VAL A 134 3.60 -2.38 1.49
C VAL A 134 3.31 -3.29 0.32
N THR A 135 3.27 -2.75 -0.90
CA THR A 135 3.06 -3.54 -2.12
C THR A 135 4.18 -4.56 -2.34
N GLU A 136 5.45 -4.13 -2.25
CA GLU A 136 6.61 -5.03 -2.36
C GLU A 136 6.56 -6.19 -1.34
N LEU A 137 6.20 -5.88 -0.08
CA LEU A 137 6.09 -6.89 0.98
C LEU A 137 4.92 -7.85 0.71
N GLN A 138 3.79 -7.36 0.23
CA GLN A 138 2.64 -8.21 -0.12
C GLN A 138 2.98 -9.15 -1.27
N GLU A 139 3.67 -8.67 -2.30
CA GLU A 139 4.15 -9.49 -3.42
C GLU A 139 5.17 -10.54 -2.95
N ALA A 140 6.12 -10.15 -2.09
CA ALA A 140 7.09 -11.09 -1.52
C ALA A 140 6.41 -12.18 -0.68
N LEU A 141 5.42 -11.80 0.15
CA LEU A 141 4.64 -12.76 0.94
C LEU A 141 3.79 -13.69 0.06
N ALA A 142 3.20 -13.18 -1.01
CA ALA A 142 2.43 -13.99 -1.96
C ALA A 142 3.30 -15.04 -2.68
N ASN A 143 4.59 -14.74 -2.85
CA ASN A 143 5.56 -15.64 -3.47
C ASN A 143 6.15 -16.67 -2.49
N VAL A 144 5.90 -16.53 -1.18
CA VAL A 144 6.33 -17.53 -0.19
C VAL A 144 5.47 -18.78 -0.33
N LYS A 145 6.04 -19.81 -0.98
CA LYS A 145 5.41 -21.13 -1.09
C LYS A 145 5.47 -21.82 0.26
N VAL A 146 4.37 -21.83 0.99
CA VAL A 146 4.28 -22.51 2.29
C VAL A 146 3.28 -23.65 2.18
N LEU A 147 3.74 -24.87 2.55
CA LEU A 147 2.86 -26.03 2.69
C LEU A 147 2.06 -25.89 4.01
N HIS A 148 0.79 -25.51 3.88
CA HIS A 148 -0.11 -25.39 5.03
C HIS A 148 -1.17 -26.48 5.03
N GLY A 149 -1.54 -26.94 6.23
CA GLY A 149 -2.66 -27.83 6.44
C GLY A 149 -2.33 -29.32 6.44
N LEU A 150 -3.38 -30.15 6.49
CA LEU A 150 -3.28 -31.60 6.45
C LEU A 150 -3.19 -32.08 5.01
N LEU A 151 -2.09 -32.71 4.64
CA LEU A 151 -1.93 -33.33 3.33
C LEU A 151 -2.57 -34.72 3.35
N PRO A 152 -3.60 -35.01 2.54
CA PRO A 152 -4.20 -36.34 2.44
C PRO A 152 -3.25 -37.29 1.74
N ILE A 153 -2.62 -38.18 2.50
CA ILE A 153 -1.66 -39.17 2.02
C ILE A 153 -2.32 -40.56 1.98
N CYS A 154 -2.14 -41.24 0.84
CA CYS A 154 -2.56 -42.62 0.70
C CYS A 154 -1.79 -43.53 1.73
N SER A 155 -2.49 -44.26 2.59
CA SER A 155 -1.88 -45.12 3.58
C SER A 155 -1.03 -46.23 2.98
N TYR A 156 -1.33 -46.66 1.75
CA TYR A 156 -0.66 -47.73 1.05
C TYR A 156 0.53 -47.27 0.20
N CYS A 157 0.29 -46.44 -0.81
CA CYS A 157 1.34 -46.04 -1.76
C CYS A 157 1.99 -44.70 -1.44
N LYS A 158 1.60 -44.02 -0.35
CA LYS A 158 2.14 -42.75 0.14
C LYS A 158 2.01 -41.54 -0.81
N ARG A 159 1.24 -41.64 -1.89
CA ARG A 159 0.95 -40.51 -2.77
C ARG A 159 0.06 -39.48 -2.05
N ILE A 160 0.21 -38.22 -2.38
CA ILE A 160 -0.60 -37.10 -1.88
C ILE A 160 -1.73 -36.84 -2.89
N ARG A 161 -2.93 -36.59 -2.37
CA ARG A 161 -4.06 -36.13 -3.18
C ARG A 161 -4.03 -34.62 -3.25
N GLY A 162 -3.86 -34.09 -4.47
CA GLY A 162 -3.94 -32.67 -4.75
C GLY A 162 -5.37 -32.10 -4.70
N ASP A 163 -5.49 -30.79 -4.81
CA ASP A 163 -6.78 -30.08 -4.86
C ASP A 163 -7.62 -30.45 -6.07
N ASP A 164 -6.94 -30.85 -7.16
CA ASP A 164 -7.50 -31.37 -8.41
C ASP A 164 -7.98 -32.84 -8.34
N GLN A 165 -7.96 -33.42 -7.15
CA GLN A 165 -8.31 -34.82 -6.83
C GLN A 165 -7.38 -35.88 -7.44
N TYR A 166 -6.25 -35.50 -8.08
CA TYR A 166 -5.25 -36.44 -8.58
C TYR A 166 -4.23 -36.84 -7.49
N TRP A 167 -3.72 -38.07 -7.61
CA TRP A 167 -2.73 -38.61 -6.70
C TRP A 167 -1.32 -38.50 -7.30
N THR A 168 -0.47 -37.63 -6.72
CA THR A 168 0.90 -37.40 -7.14
C THR A 168 1.91 -37.95 -6.13
N GLN A 169 3.15 -38.17 -6.55
CA GLN A 169 4.23 -38.54 -5.65
C GLN A 169 4.52 -37.40 -4.68
N VAL A 170 4.95 -37.74 -3.44
CA VAL A 170 5.24 -36.75 -2.39
C VAL A 170 6.31 -35.76 -2.85
N GLU A 171 7.35 -36.26 -3.51
CA GLU A 171 8.46 -35.49 -4.02
C GLU A 171 8.00 -34.46 -5.07
N SER A 172 7.19 -34.89 -6.03
CA SER A 172 6.62 -34.00 -7.06
C SER A 172 5.73 -32.93 -6.44
N TYR A 173 4.84 -33.34 -5.54
CA TYR A 173 3.92 -32.41 -4.86
C TYR A 173 4.66 -31.34 -4.07
N ILE A 174 5.72 -31.71 -3.33
CA ILE A 174 6.50 -30.78 -2.53
C ILE A 174 7.38 -29.90 -3.40
N SER A 175 8.05 -30.45 -4.45
CA SER A 175 8.89 -29.67 -5.35
C SER A 175 8.12 -28.61 -6.15
N GLU A 176 6.86 -28.88 -6.48
CA GLU A 176 5.99 -27.91 -7.17
C GLU A 176 5.53 -26.75 -6.26
N ARG A 177 5.50 -26.99 -4.92
CA ARG A 177 4.94 -26.08 -3.92
C ARG A 177 5.94 -25.54 -2.93
N SER A 178 7.22 -25.88 -3.09
CA SER A 178 8.33 -25.38 -2.27
C SER A 178 9.62 -25.36 -3.09
N ASP A 179 10.68 -24.77 -2.55
CA ASP A 179 12.02 -24.82 -3.14
C ASP A 179 12.81 -26.07 -2.74
N ALA A 180 12.14 -27.05 -2.13
CA ALA A 180 12.76 -28.31 -1.73
C ALA A 180 13.17 -29.13 -2.94
N GLN A 181 14.40 -29.64 -2.90
CA GLN A 181 14.94 -30.58 -3.87
C GLN A 181 15.17 -31.92 -3.21
N PHE A 182 14.85 -32.99 -3.91
CA PHE A 182 15.01 -34.36 -3.38
C PHE A 182 16.23 -35.02 -3.98
N SER A 183 17.09 -35.58 -3.14
CA SER A 183 18.14 -36.54 -3.50
C SER A 183 17.69 -37.96 -3.11
N HIS A 184 17.98 -38.94 -3.94
CA HIS A 184 17.62 -40.32 -3.67
C HIS A 184 18.80 -41.06 -3.04
N GLY A 185 18.50 -41.80 -2.00
CA GLY A 185 19.45 -42.66 -1.29
C GLY A 185 18.73 -43.81 -0.63
N ILE A 186 19.47 -44.80 -0.17
CA ILE A 186 18.94 -45.95 0.57
C ILE A 186 19.34 -45.78 2.02
N CYS A 187 18.37 -45.77 2.95
CA CYS A 187 18.66 -45.70 4.36
C CYS A 187 19.23 -47.06 4.86
N PRO A 188 20.03 -47.09 5.95
CA PRO A 188 20.67 -48.33 6.43
C PRO A 188 19.71 -49.50 6.63
N PRO A 189 18.53 -49.33 7.26
CA PRO A 189 17.58 -50.44 7.41
C PRO A 189 17.07 -51.01 6.08
N CYS A 190 16.88 -50.16 5.05
CA CYS A 190 16.46 -50.62 3.74
C CYS A 190 17.62 -51.28 2.96
N ALA A 191 18.85 -50.82 3.17
CA ALA A 191 20.04 -51.48 2.60
C ALA A 191 20.19 -52.91 3.15
N ASP A 192 20.05 -53.09 4.46
CA ASP A 192 20.12 -54.42 5.10
C ASP A 192 19.04 -55.38 4.59
N VAL A 193 17.84 -54.88 4.30
CA VAL A 193 16.76 -55.70 3.72
C VAL A 193 17.11 -56.12 2.30
N LEU A 194 17.58 -55.15 1.47
CA LEU A 194 17.95 -55.41 0.11
C LEU A 194 19.12 -56.38 -0.03
N GLU A 195 20.12 -56.28 0.84
CA GLU A 195 21.24 -57.21 0.87
C GLU A 195 20.78 -58.66 1.16
N LYS A 196 19.90 -58.84 2.15
CA LYS A 196 19.31 -60.16 2.47
C LYS A 196 18.49 -60.72 1.32
N GLU A 197 17.73 -59.89 0.61
CA GLU A 197 16.98 -60.35 -0.55
C GLU A 197 17.91 -60.76 -1.71
N ILE A 198 19.00 -60.02 -1.95
CA ILE A 198 20.01 -60.36 -2.96
C ILE A 198 20.69 -61.69 -2.60
N GLU A 199 21.06 -61.91 -1.36
CA GLU A 199 21.66 -63.18 -0.91
C GLU A 199 20.71 -64.36 -1.05
N ALA A 200 19.44 -64.20 -0.68
CA ALA A 200 18.41 -65.22 -0.85
C ALA A 200 18.23 -65.58 -2.33
N HIS A 201 18.23 -64.63 -3.23
CA HIS A 201 18.14 -64.85 -4.67
C HIS A 201 19.39 -65.56 -5.24
N LYS A 202 20.60 -65.24 -4.77
CA LYS A 202 21.84 -65.94 -5.17
C LYS A 202 21.81 -67.39 -4.71
N ASN A 203 21.38 -67.66 -3.51
CA ASN A 203 21.31 -69.03 -2.93
C ASN A 203 20.24 -69.90 -3.63
N SER A 204 19.14 -69.28 -4.09
CA SER A 204 18.11 -70.05 -4.85
C SER A 204 18.57 -70.44 -6.26
N ARG A 205 19.38 -69.59 -6.92
CA ARG A 205 19.99 -69.95 -8.21
C ARG A 205 21.07 -71.01 -8.16
N SER A 206 21.82 -71.06 -7.05
CA SER A 206 22.86 -72.09 -6.83
C SER A 206 22.31 -73.47 -6.49
N ARG A 207 21.02 -73.64 -6.13
CA ARG A 207 20.37 -74.92 -5.86
C ARG A 207 19.69 -75.56 -7.07
N ASN A 208 19.61 -74.88 -8.20
CA ASN A 208 18.98 -75.37 -9.46
C ASN A 208 20.01 -75.75 -10.52
N HIS A 209 21.27 -75.91 -10.17
CA HIS A 209 22.33 -76.49 -10.98
C HIS A 209 22.91 -77.67 -10.21
#